data_adb1ba591234a1281d5f274bc531bdbd
#
_entry.id   adb1ba591234a1281d5f274bc531bdbd
#
_cell.length_a   1.000
_cell.length_b   1.000
_cell.length_c   1.000
_cell.angle_alpha   90.00
_cell.angle_beta   90.00
_cell.angle_gamma   90.00
#
_symmetry.space_group_name_H-M   'P 1'
#
loop_
_entity.id
_entity.type
_entity.pdbx_description
1 polymer ?
#
loop_
_entity_poly.entity_id
_entity_poly.type
_entity_poly.pdbx_seq_one_letter_code
_entity_poly.pdbx_strand_id
1 'polypeptide(L)'
;MDIKRAKKEIKDSIEAYLAKDEYGDYMIPSIRQRPILLMGPPGIGKTQVMEQVAKECKVALVSYTITHHTRQSAVGLPFIEKKMYDGKEYSVTEYTMSEIIASVYDKMEETGLREGILFIDEINCVSETLAPTMLQFLQCKTFGNQKIPTGWIIVAAGNPPEYNKSVRDFDVVTLDRIKKIDVDVNYDVWKEYAYQADIHPAILAYLEIRRDYFYRMETTVDGKVFATARGWEDLSQFLKTYEKLGKKADREVVHQYIQHWKIAKDFANYLELYHKYKKDYGLEKIIEGVYTRDTLERLRYAAFDERFSVVNMLIGRLGSCFKEYFLKDRLVTMIYEYLKLYKSNLQMDLVVCEAREQYEKLRKEEQMTKQDEHVRKQVLDKLESYEQLAKEEHLEGEAAFERIKEVFGNEVAEREELTERTLSALEHAFEFMEDAFGDSQEMVSFVTELNTNYYSIQFLKENDCDKYYQYNKKLLFDKQQEEILSELNEVEQDLNTAIK
;
A
#
# COMPACT_ATOMS: atom_id res chain seq x y z
N MET A 1 -5.43 6.26 -16.16
CA MET A 1 -6.16 6.22 -14.85
C MET A 1 -5.17 6.19 -13.71
N ASP A 2 -5.58 6.56 -12.47
CA ASP A 2 -4.69 6.46 -11.31
C ASP A 2 -4.45 5.00 -10.86
N ILE A 3 -3.43 4.80 -10.00
CA ILE A 3 -2.99 3.47 -9.55
C ILE A 3 -4.05 2.74 -8.68
N LYS A 4 -4.90 3.47 -7.94
CA LYS A 4 -5.98 2.91 -7.11
C LYS A 4 -7.09 2.32 -7.99
N ARG A 5 -7.46 3.04 -9.05
CA ARG A 5 -8.41 2.55 -10.03
C ARG A 5 -7.86 1.36 -10.81
N ALA A 6 -6.56 1.41 -11.20
CA ALA A 6 -5.88 0.30 -11.84
C ALA A 6 -5.85 -0.96 -10.96
N LYS A 7 -5.55 -0.80 -9.66
CA LYS A 7 -5.61 -1.89 -8.68
C LYS A 7 -7.00 -2.54 -8.64
N LYS A 8 -8.07 -1.72 -8.59
CA LYS A 8 -9.44 -2.23 -8.61
C LYS A 8 -9.75 -3.01 -9.89
N GLU A 9 -9.40 -2.47 -11.06
CA GLU A 9 -9.63 -3.13 -12.35
C GLU A 9 -8.88 -4.47 -12.48
N ILE A 10 -7.68 -4.57 -11.90
CA ILE A 10 -6.91 -5.82 -11.88
C ILE A 10 -7.59 -6.82 -10.95
N LYS A 11 -7.98 -6.40 -9.75
CA LYS A 11 -8.68 -7.23 -8.78
C LYS A 11 -9.97 -7.78 -9.38
N ASP A 12 -10.83 -6.93 -9.91
CA ASP A 12 -12.10 -7.31 -10.56
C ASP A 12 -11.85 -8.30 -11.72
N SER A 13 -10.75 -8.12 -12.47
CA SER A 13 -10.38 -9.05 -13.56
C SER A 13 -9.94 -10.42 -13.04
N ILE A 14 -9.16 -10.45 -11.95
CA ILE A 14 -8.71 -11.69 -11.32
C ILE A 14 -9.91 -12.46 -10.75
N GLU A 15 -10.80 -11.78 -10.04
CA GLU A 15 -12.02 -12.37 -9.50
C GLU A 15 -12.87 -12.97 -10.62
N ALA A 16 -13.07 -12.23 -11.74
CA ALA A 16 -13.81 -12.73 -12.88
C ALA A 16 -13.14 -13.92 -13.58
N TYR A 17 -11.80 -13.94 -13.68
CA TYR A 17 -11.05 -15.02 -14.33
C TYR A 17 -10.95 -16.28 -13.46
N LEU A 18 -11.05 -16.15 -12.14
CA LEU A 18 -11.04 -17.27 -11.19
C LEU A 18 -12.45 -17.72 -10.78
N ALA A 19 -13.49 -17.02 -11.23
CA ALA A 19 -14.88 -17.43 -10.99
C ALA A 19 -15.14 -18.82 -11.61
N LYS A 20 -15.76 -19.71 -10.82
CA LYS A 20 -16.08 -21.09 -11.20
C LYS A 20 -17.59 -21.28 -11.33
N ASP A 21 -17.97 -22.17 -12.22
CA ASP A 21 -19.35 -22.62 -12.38
C ASP A 21 -19.73 -23.69 -11.34
N GLU A 22 -20.94 -24.22 -11.46
CA GLU A 22 -21.52 -25.24 -10.58
C GLU A 22 -20.72 -26.57 -10.61
N TYR A 23 -19.91 -26.79 -11.65
CA TYR A 23 -19.11 -27.99 -11.85
C TYR A 23 -17.67 -27.81 -11.37
N GLY A 24 -17.29 -26.59 -10.96
CA GLY A 24 -15.94 -26.26 -10.50
C GLY A 24 -14.98 -25.83 -11.62
N ASP A 25 -15.47 -25.68 -12.85
CA ASP A 25 -14.71 -25.20 -13.99
C ASP A 25 -14.71 -23.66 -14.04
N TYR A 26 -13.62 -23.06 -14.55
CA TYR A 26 -13.56 -21.61 -14.70
C TYR A 26 -14.57 -21.13 -15.75
N MET A 27 -15.45 -20.19 -15.36
CA MET A 27 -16.48 -19.60 -16.24
C MET A 27 -15.86 -18.96 -17.50
N ILE A 28 -14.68 -18.38 -17.36
CA ILE A 28 -13.90 -17.87 -18.50
C ILE A 28 -12.71 -18.83 -18.74
N PRO A 29 -12.73 -19.61 -19.83
CA PRO A 29 -11.64 -20.54 -20.14
C PRO A 29 -10.30 -19.82 -20.23
N SER A 30 -9.21 -20.46 -19.76
CA SER A 30 -7.86 -19.87 -19.68
C SER A 30 -7.38 -19.22 -21.00
N ILE A 31 -7.78 -19.77 -22.14
CA ILE A 31 -7.42 -19.24 -23.47
C ILE A 31 -8.12 -17.90 -23.78
N ARG A 32 -9.23 -17.61 -23.14
CA ARG A 32 -9.98 -16.35 -23.28
C ARG A 32 -9.65 -15.33 -22.20
N GLN A 33 -8.89 -15.71 -21.19
CA GLN A 33 -8.40 -14.81 -20.16
C GLN A 33 -7.26 -13.97 -20.73
N ARG A 34 -7.53 -12.72 -21.08
CA ARG A 34 -6.51 -11.81 -21.62
C ARG A 34 -5.47 -11.49 -20.57
N PRO A 35 -4.17 -11.59 -20.88
CA PRO A 35 -3.13 -11.03 -20.01
C PRO A 35 -3.36 -9.55 -19.76
N ILE A 36 -3.08 -9.08 -18.55
CA ILE A 36 -3.21 -7.68 -18.20
C ILE A 36 -1.85 -6.99 -18.41
N LEU A 37 -1.83 -5.85 -19.06
CA LEU A 37 -0.63 -5.04 -19.27
C LEU A 37 -0.78 -3.67 -18.61
N LEU A 38 0.00 -3.43 -17.57
CA LEU A 38 0.12 -2.15 -16.88
C LEU A 38 1.20 -1.30 -17.56
N MET A 39 0.79 -0.19 -18.15
CA MET A 39 1.71 0.79 -18.72
C MET A 39 1.69 2.06 -17.87
N GLY A 40 2.83 2.51 -17.41
CA GLY A 40 2.90 3.75 -16.61
C GLY A 40 4.31 4.13 -16.23
N PRO A 41 4.51 5.35 -15.72
CA PRO A 41 5.81 5.88 -15.35
C PRO A 41 6.57 4.98 -14.36
N PRO A 42 7.90 5.00 -14.32
CA PRO A 42 8.67 4.24 -13.33
C PRO A 42 8.47 4.79 -11.92
N GLY A 43 8.54 3.92 -10.91
CA GLY A 43 8.49 4.32 -9.51
C GLY A 43 7.11 4.72 -8.97
N ILE A 44 6.00 4.38 -9.66
CA ILE A 44 4.62 4.66 -9.20
C ILE A 44 3.99 3.50 -8.40
N GLY A 45 4.74 2.44 -8.10
CA GLY A 45 4.24 1.32 -7.26
C GLY A 45 3.57 0.17 -8.02
N LYS A 46 3.81 -0.02 -9.32
CA LYS A 46 3.21 -1.12 -10.11
C LYS A 46 3.41 -2.51 -9.47
N THR A 47 4.62 -2.80 -9.02
CA THR A 47 4.94 -4.08 -8.35
C THR A 47 4.26 -4.22 -7.00
N GLN A 48 4.24 -3.16 -6.18
CA GLN A 48 3.58 -3.16 -4.87
C GLN A 48 2.06 -3.39 -4.97
N VAL A 49 1.44 -2.86 -6.03
CA VAL A 49 0.01 -3.11 -6.30
C VAL A 49 -0.26 -4.60 -6.55
N MET A 50 0.65 -5.32 -7.22
CA MET A 50 0.50 -6.76 -7.43
C MET A 50 0.55 -7.54 -6.13
N GLU A 51 1.45 -7.20 -5.22
CA GLU A 51 1.51 -7.81 -3.89
C GLU A 51 0.22 -7.58 -3.09
N GLN A 52 -0.32 -6.36 -3.16
CA GLN A 52 -1.58 -6.03 -2.49
C GLN A 52 -2.76 -6.81 -3.09
N VAL A 53 -2.86 -6.85 -4.42
CA VAL A 53 -3.94 -7.57 -5.11
C VAL A 53 -3.87 -9.07 -4.83
N ALA A 54 -2.68 -9.68 -4.86
CA ALA A 54 -2.51 -11.09 -4.55
C ALA A 54 -3.00 -11.43 -3.14
N LYS A 55 -2.66 -10.61 -2.14
CA LYS A 55 -3.13 -10.75 -0.76
C LYS A 55 -4.65 -10.58 -0.63
N GLU A 56 -5.22 -9.56 -1.28
CA GLU A 56 -6.66 -9.30 -1.24
C GLU A 56 -7.49 -10.39 -1.93
N CYS A 57 -6.99 -10.95 -3.03
CA CYS A 57 -7.62 -12.06 -3.74
C CYS A 57 -7.27 -13.43 -3.14
N LYS A 58 -6.37 -13.49 -2.15
CA LYS A 58 -5.89 -14.72 -1.51
C LYS A 58 -5.30 -15.72 -2.52
N VAL A 59 -4.51 -15.23 -3.46
CA VAL A 59 -3.83 -16.02 -4.49
C VAL A 59 -2.31 -15.89 -4.36
N ALA A 60 -1.58 -16.86 -4.90
CA ALA A 60 -0.12 -16.81 -4.93
C ALA A 60 0.40 -15.72 -5.88
N LEU A 61 1.59 -15.21 -5.63
CA LEU A 61 2.27 -14.27 -6.50
C LEU A 61 3.68 -14.77 -6.85
N VAL A 62 3.95 -14.85 -8.15
CA VAL A 62 5.30 -14.95 -8.69
C VAL A 62 5.63 -13.66 -9.38
N SER A 63 6.66 -12.96 -8.93
CA SER A 63 7.15 -11.72 -9.55
C SER A 63 8.46 -11.98 -10.27
N TYR A 64 8.51 -11.65 -11.55
CA TYR A 64 9.60 -11.97 -12.44
C TYR A 64 10.05 -10.76 -13.26
N THR A 65 11.32 -10.39 -13.15
CA THR A 65 11.89 -9.29 -13.95
C THR A 65 12.59 -9.87 -15.17
N ILE A 66 12.08 -9.57 -16.37
CA ILE A 66 12.51 -10.25 -17.60
C ILE A 66 13.81 -9.70 -18.19
N THR A 67 14.27 -8.53 -17.81
CA THR A 67 15.43 -7.82 -18.43
C THR A 67 16.75 -8.58 -18.30
N HIS A 68 16.91 -9.41 -17.28
CA HIS A 68 18.13 -10.19 -17.05
C HIS A 68 18.14 -11.56 -17.71
N HIS A 69 17.06 -11.90 -18.43
CA HIS A 69 16.91 -13.23 -19.01
C HIS A 69 17.32 -13.29 -20.48
N THR A 70 18.02 -14.35 -20.80
CA THR A 70 18.30 -14.77 -22.19
C THR A 70 17.13 -15.59 -22.72
N ARG A 71 17.07 -15.79 -24.05
CA ARG A 71 16.07 -16.70 -24.63
C ARG A 71 16.18 -18.11 -24.04
N GLN A 72 17.40 -18.58 -23.75
CA GLN A 72 17.63 -19.92 -23.22
C GLN A 72 17.13 -20.10 -21.78
N SER A 73 17.32 -19.09 -20.90
CA SER A 73 16.79 -19.18 -19.54
C SER A 73 15.28 -19.02 -19.49
N ALA A 74 14.71 -18.16 -20.33
CA ALA A 74 13.27 -17.94 -20.37
C ALA A 74 12.46 -19.09 -21.00
N VAL A 75 12.98 -19.70 -22.09
CA VAL A 75 12.26 -20.75 -22.86
C VAL A 75 12.67 -22.16 -22.44
N GLY A 76 13.89 -22.34 -21.93
CA GLY A 76 14.53 -23.63 -21.68
C GLY A 76 15.60 -23.96 -22.70
N LEU A 77 16.41 -24.96 -22.39
CA LEU A 77 17.46 -25.46 -23.26
C LEU A 77 16.93 -26.57 -24.18
N PRO A 78 17.24 -26.54 -25.47
CA PRO A 78 16.86 -27.65 -26.36
C PRO A 78 17.68 -28.89 -26.04
N PHE A 79 17.04 -30.05 -26.03
CA PHE A 79 17.67 -31.37 -25.98
C PHE A 79 17.02 -32.29 -26.99
N ILE A 80 17.72 -33.37 -27.38
CA ILE A 80 17.23 -34.32 -28.35
C ILE A 80 16.67 -35.53 -27.60
N GLU A 81 15.41 -35.82 -27.84
CA GLU A 81 14.71 -36.99 -27.32
C GLU A 81 14.33 -37.92 -28.48
N LYS A 82 14.44 -39.24 -28.27
CA LYS A 82 14.02 -40.25 -29.25
C LYS A 82 12.58 -40.65 -28.96
N LYS A 83 11.69 -40.42 -29.93
CA LYS A 83 10.26 -40.76 -29.83
C LYS A 83 9.84 -41.71 -30.94
N MET A 84 8.99 -42.68 -30.61
CA MET A 84 8.40 -43.60 -31.58
C MET A 84 7.08 -43.02 -32.11
N TYR A 85 7.02 -42.82 -33.43
CA TYR A 85 5.80 -42.49 -34.14
C TYR A 85 5.57 -43.51 -35.26
N ASP A 86 4.40 -44.08 -35.29
CA ASP A 86 3.99 -45.07 -36.31
C ASP A 86 4.97 -46.22 -36.51
N GLY A 87 5.58 -46.72 -35.39
CA GLY A 87 6.55 -47.79 -35.38
C GLY A 87 7.97 -47.40 -35.83
N LYS A 88 8.25 -46.13 -36.08
CA LYS A 88 9.58 -45.61 -36.44
C LYS A 88 10.13 -44.66 -35.38
N GLU A 89 11.43 -44.77 -35.14
CA GLU A 89 12.15 -43.90 -34.23
C GLU A 89 12.50 -42.57 -34.90
N TYR A 90 12.12 -41.48 -34.23
CA TYR A 90 12.44 -40.12 -34.67
C TYR A 90 13.20 -39.40 -33.55
N SER A 91 14.18 -38.58 -33.95
CA SER A 91 14.82 -37.63 -33.05
C SER A 91 14.01 -36.35 -33.04
N VAL A 92 13.48 -35.99 -31.89
CA VAL A 92 12.63 -34.82 -31.66
C VAL A 92 13.38 -33.82 -30.76
N THR A 93 13.33 -32.54 -31.11
CA THR A 93 13.86 -31.51 -30.23
C THR A 93 12.81 -31.19 -29.16
N GLU A 94 13.13 -31.40 -27.90
CA GLU A 94 12.37 -31.00 -26.75
C GLU A 94 13.10 -29.86 -26.01
N TYR A 95 12.41 -29.17 -25.14
CA TYR A 95 12.97 -28.10 -24.31
C TYR A 95 12.85 -28.46 -22.84
N THR A 96 13.88 -28.15 -22.04
CA THR A 96 13.77 -28.19 -20.58
C THR A 96 12.69 -27.22 -20.13
N MET A 97 12.15 -27.44 -18.92
CA MET A 97 11.13 -26.52 -18.39
C MET A 97 11.70 -25.09 -18.33
N SER A 98 10.89 -24.12 -18.76
CA SER A 98 11.17 -22.71 -18.60
C SER A 98 11.32 -22.36 -17.12
N GLU A 99 12.31 -21.56 -16.78
CA GLU A 99 12.50 -21.03 -15.41
C GLU A 99 11.27 -20.25 -14.92
N ILE A 100 10.61 -19.51 -15.82
CA ILE A 100 9.37 -18.76 -15.51
C ILE A 100 8.24 -19.73 -15.13
N ILE A 101 8.09 -20.84 -15.85
CA ILE A 101 7.05 -21.84 -15.55
C ILE A 101 7.44 -22.65 -14.32
N ALA A 102 8.71 -23.00 -14.14
CA ALA A 102 9.19 -23.70 -12.97
C ALA A 102 8.93 -22.91 -11.70
N SER A 103 9.19 -21.59 -11.70
CA SER A 103 8.93 -20.73 -10.53
C SER A 103 7.45 -20.70 -10.13
N VAL A 104 6.53 -20.89 -11.08
CA VAL A 104 5.10 -21.03 -10.79
C VAL A 104 4.81 -22.32 -10.03
N TYR A 105 5.38 -23.47 -10.49
CA TYR A 105 5.23 -24.75 -9.81
C TYR A 105 5.88 -24.75 -8.43
N ASP A 106 7.09 -24.19 -8.31
CA ASP A 106 7.79 -24.06 -7.03
C ASP A 106 6.94 -23.28 -6.03
N LYS A 107 6.33 -22.16 -6.50
CA LYS A 107 5.44 -21.34 -5.65
C LYS A 107 4.17 -22.09 -5.23
N MET A 108 3.60 -22.90 -6.11
CA MET A 108 2.45 -23.74 -5.78
C MET A 108 2.81 -24.79 -4.70
N GLU A 109 4.00 -25.39 -4.77
CA GLU A 109 4.48 -26.35 -3.76
C GLU A 109 4.80 -25.66 -2.43
N GLU A 110 5.45 -24.51 -2.49
CA GLU A 110 5.81 -23.70 -1.32
C GLU A 110 4.59 -23.23 -0.53
N THR A 111 3.62 -22.63 -1.22
CA THR A 111 2.44 -22.00 -0.58
C THR A 111 1.28 -22.97 -0.40
N GLY A 112 1.17 -24.01 -1.24
CA GLY A 112 -0.01 -24.86 -1.34
C GLY A 112 -1.16 -24.25 -2.13
N LEU A 113 -1.03 -23.00 -2.61
CA LEU A 113 -2.04 -22.29 -3.39
C LEU A 113 -1.97 -22.73 -4.86
N ARG A 114 -3.12 -23.11 -5.43
CA ARG A 114 -3.19 -23.54 -6.84
C ARG A 114 -3.51 -22.41 -7.81
N GLU A 115 -4.02 -21.28 -7.31
CA GLU A 115 -4.37 -20.10 -8.06
C GLU A 115 -3.39 -18.98 -7.78
N GLY A 116 -3.02 -18.21 -8.81
CA GLY A 116 -1.98 -17.20 -8.65
C GLY A 116 -1.88 -16.17 -9.76
N ILE A 117 -1.02 -15.22 -9.53
CA ILE A 117 -0.61 -14.18 -10.48
C ILE A 117 0.83 -14.44 -10.86
N LEU A 118 1.11 -14.57 -12.15
CA LEU A 118 2.45 -14.45 -12.70
C LEU A 118 2.64 -12.99 -13.15
N PHE A 119 3.38 -12.23 -12.36
CA PHE A 119 3.70 -10.83 -12.66
C PHE A 119 5.04 -10.75 -13.37
N ILE A 120 5.05 -10.18 -14.58
CA ILE A 120 6.25 -10.00 -15.41
C ILE A 120 6.55 -8.51 -15.53
N ASP A 121 7.57 -8.07 -14.81
CA ASP A 121 7.98 -6.67 -14.84
C ASP A 121 8.93 -6.38 -16.02
N GLU A 122 8.88 -5.12 -16.49
CA GLU A 122 9.69 -4.58 -17.58
C GLU A 122 9.53 -5.34 -18.91
N ILE A 123 8.34 -5.84 -19.21
CA ILE A 123 8.04 -6.70 -20.37
C ILE A 123 8.44 -6.07 -21.70
N ASN A 124 8.46 -4.76 -21.83
CA ASN A 124 8.83 -4.05 -23.04
C ASN A 124 10.31 -3.62 -23.11
N CYS A 125 11.11 -4.03 -22.09
CA CYS A 125 12.57 -3.86 -22.07
C CYS A 125 13.34 -5.13 -22.46
N VAL A 126 12.64 -6.17 -22.91
CA VAL A 126 13.26 -7.45 -23.32
C VAL A 126 14.17 -7.30 -24.53
N SER A 127 15.18 -8.17 -24.64
CA SER A 127 16.09 -8.20 -25.81
C SER A 127 15.32 -8.52 -27.10
N GLU A 128 15.89 -8.10 -28.24
CA GLU A 128 15.30 -8.35 -29.57
C GLU A 128 15.02 -9.83 -29.84
N THR A 129 15.89 -10.68 -29.37
CA THR A 129 15.80 -12.14 -29.60
C THR A 129 14.73 -12.81 -28.71
N LEU A 130 14.40 -12.20 -27.56
CA LEU A 130 13.42 -12.72 -26.62
C LEU A 130 12.02 -12.13 -26.83
N ALA A 131 11.91 -10.89 -27.31
CA ALA A 131 10.63 -10.19 -27.45
C ALA A 131 9.54 -10.98 -28.20
N PRO A 132 9.78 -11.60 -29.38
CA PRO A 132 8.74 -12.37 -30.08
C PRO A 132 8.24 -13.57 -29.27
N THR A 133 9.16 -14.21 -28.54
CA THR A 133 8.82 -15.37 -27.70
C THR A 133 8.00 -14.97 -26.49
N MET A 134 8.31 -13.83 -25.88
CA MET A 134 7.53 -13.30 -24.76
C MET A 134 6.13 -12.86 -25.19
N LEU A 135 6.00 -12.22 -26.36
CA LEU A 135 4.68 -11.88 -26.91
C LEU A 135 3.84 -13.13 -27.19
N GLN A 136 4.44 -14.17 -27.76
CA GLN A 136 3.78 -15.46 -27.94
C GLN A 136 3.37 -16.09 -26.60
N PHE A 137 4.25 -16.00 -25.59
CA PHE A 137 3.93 -16.48 -24.23
C PHE A 137 2.75 -15.74 -23.62
N LEU A 138 2.69 -14.43 -23.71
CA LEU A 138 1.53 -13.66 -23.25
C LEU A 138 0.23 -14.13 -23.94
N GLN A 139 0.27 -14.41 -25.24
CA GLN A 139 -0.91 -14.82 -26.01
C GLN A 139 -1.34 -16.27 -25.73
N CYS A 140 -0.40 -17.19 -25.72
CA CYS A 140 -0.66 -18.64 -25.68
C CYS A 140 -0.51 -19.22 -24.28
N LYS A 141 0.09 -18.51 -23.33
CA LYS A 141 0.43 -18.99 -22.00
C LYS A 141 1.31 -20.24 -22.00
N THR A 142 2.16 -20.38 -23.04
CA THR A 142 3.05 -21.53 -23.24
C THR A 142 4.43 -21.09 -23.67
N PHE A 143 5.45 -21.81 -23.19
CA PHE A 143 6.79 -21.83 -23.78
C PHE A 143 7.06 -23.22 -24.36
N GLY A 144 7.24 -23.31 -25.69
CA GLY A 144 7.35 -24.60 -26.36
C GLY A 144 6.13 -25.49 -26.11
N ASN A 145 6.37 -26.67 -25.52
CA ASN A 145 5.34 -27.61 -25.08
C ASN A 145 4.90 -27.42 -23.63
N GLN A 146 5.50 -26.49 -22.89
CA GLN A 146 5.23 -26.23 -21.48
C GLN A 146 4.15 -25.15 -21.33
N LYS A 147 3.12 -25.43 -20.54
CA LYS A 147 1.99 -24.54 -20.30
C LYS A 147 1.95 -24.09 -18.84
N ILE A 148 1.56 -22.83 -18.61
CA ILE A 148 1.25 -22.36 -17.27
C ILE A 148 0.05 -23.15 -16.71
N PRO A 149 0.06 -23.55 -15.43
CA PRO A 149 -1.07 -24.20 -14.77
C PRO A 149 -2.36 -23.36 -14.89
N THR A 150 -3.49 -24.05 -15.00
CA THR A 150 -4.81 -23.40 -14.96
C THR A 150 -5.01 -22.72 -13.61
N GLY A 151 -5.67 -21.55 -13.60
CA GLY A 151 -5.81 -20.72 -12.39
C GLY A 151 -4.69 -19.69 -12.20
N TRP A 152 -3.68 -19.67 -13.10
CA TRP A 152 -2.66 -18.64 -13.10
C TRP A 152 -2.93 -17.58 -14.16
N ILE A 153 -2.92 -16.31 -13.70
CA ILE A 153 -3.22 -15.14 -14.52
C ILE A 153 -1.93 -14.39 -14.77
N ILE A 154 -1.67 -14.03 -16.04
CA ILE A 154 -0.49 -13.24 -16.39
C ILE A 154 -0.84 -11.77 -16.25
N VAL A 155 -0.04 -11.06 -15.48
CA VAL A 155 -0.01 -9.60 -15.42
C VAL A 155 1.38 -9.13 -15.78
N ALA A 156 1.49 -8.26 -16.77
CA ALA A 156 2.76 -7.69 -17.20
C ALA A 156 2.81 -6.20 -16.89
N ALA A 157 3.98 -5.65 -16.64
CA ALA A 157 4.20 -4.22 -16.49
C ALA A 157 5.28 -3.71 -17.44
N GLY A 158 5.12 -2.48 -17.89
CA GLY A 158 6.07 -1.78 -18.71
C GLY A 158 6.10 -0.29 -18.44
N ASN A 159 7.13 0.37 -18.96
CA ASN A 159 7.25 1.82 -18.91
C ASN A 159 7.06 2.40 -20.31
N PRO A 160 6.41 3.58 -20.46
CA PRO A 160 6.32 4.25 -21.74
C PRO A 160 7.69 4.62 -22.33
N PRO A 161 7.82 4.74 -23.68
CA PRO A 161 9.11 5.00 -24.35
C PRO A 161 9.81 6.30 -23.91
N GLU A 162 9.08 7.29 -23.49
CA GLU A 162 9.63 8.57 -23.00
C GLU A 162 10.52 8.40 -21.76
N TYR A 163 10.31 7.36 -20.98
CA TYR A 163 11.09 7.09 -19.77
C TYR A 163 12.30 6.20 -20.00
N ASN A 164 12.25 5.32 -21.01
CA ASN A 164 13.35 4.42 -21.31
C ASN A 164 13.51 4.23 -22.82
N LYS A 165 14.67 4.60 -23.36
CA LYS A 165 14.98 4.50 -24.80
C LYS A 165 15.10 3.05 -25.32
N SER A 166 15.29 2.09 -24.43
CA SER A 166 15.37 0.65 -24.78
C SER A 166 14.00 -0.01 -24.91
N VAL A 167 12.93 0.73 -24.64
CA VAL A 167 11.55 0.25 -24.69
C VAL A 167 11.08 0.10 -26.12
N ARG A 168 10.30 -0.95 -26.37
CA ARG A 168 9.63 -1.21 -27.66
C ARG A 168 8.13 -1.02 -27.50
N ASP A 169 7.53 -0.50 -28.56
CA ASP A 169 6.08 -0.45 -28.68
C ASP A 169 5.52 -1.82 -29.07
N PHE A 170 4.38 -2.15 -28.52
CA PHE A 170 3.62 -3.33 -28.90
C PHE A 170 2.84 -3.06 -30.19
N ASP A 171 2.84 -4.02 -31.08
CA ASP A 171 2.03 -3.95 -32.29
C ASP A 171 0.52 -4.09 -31.99
N VAL A 172 -0.30 -3.69 -32.94
CA VAL A 172 -1.78 -3.71 -32.80
C VAL A 172 -2.29 -5.13 -32.58
N VAL A 173 -1.64 -6.15 -33.17
CA VAL A 173 -2.04 -7.55 -33.05
C VAL A 173 -1.86 -8.05 -31.62
N THR A 174 -0.77 -7.63 -30.98
CA THR A 174 -0.51 -7.92 -29.56
C THR A 174 -1.47 -7.16 -28.67
N LEU A 175 -1.68 -5.86 -28.90
CA LEU A 175 -2.57 -5.02 -28.10
C LEU A 175 -4.01 -5.49 -28.14
N ASP A 176 -4.48 -6.04 -29.27
CA ASP A 176 -5.84 -6.62 -29.38
C ASP A 176 -6.07 -7.86 -28.49
N ARG A 177 -4.98 -8.54 -28.09
CA ARG A 177 -5.05 -9.79 -27.31
C ARG A 177 -4.77 -9.62 -25.81
N ILE A 178 -4.47 -8.41 -25.38
CA ILE A 178 -4.17 -8.08 -23.98
C ILE A 178 -5.21 -7.08 -23.43
N LYS A 179 -5.33 -7.00 -22.11
CA LYS A 179 -6.07 -5.95 -21.42
C LYS A 179 -5.07 -4.87 -20.99
N LYS A 180 -4.92 -3.81 -21.80
CA LYS A 180 -4.02 -2.69 -21.51
C LYS A 180 -4.65 -1.74 -20.49
N ILE A 181 -3.88 -1.37 -19.47
CA ILE A 181 -4.23 -0.39 -18.43
C ILE A 181 -3.12 0.66 -18.40
N ASP A 182 -3.44 1.88 -18.83
CA ASP A 182 -2.52 3.01 -18.73
C ASP A 182 -2.69 3.69 -17.37
N VAL A 183 -1.59 3.78 -16.62
CA VAL A 183 -1.56 4.31 -15.26
C VAL A 183 -0.83 5.63 -15.22
N ASP A 184 -1.48 6.64 -14.66
CA ASP A 184 -0.96 7.99 -14.50
C ASP A 184 -0.54 8.25 -13.05
N VAL A 185 0.35 9.20 -12.88
CA VAL A 185 0.77 9.69 -11.56
C VAL A 185 -0.36 10.47 -10.92
N ASN A 186 -0.70 10.15 -9.67
CA ASN A 186 -1.65 10.92 -8.88
C ASN A 186 -1.14 11.04 -7.45
N TYR A 187 -0.91 12.29 -7.01
CA TYR A 187 -0.39 12.59 -5.69
C TYR A 187 -1.40 12.24 -4.58
N ASP A 188 -2.68 12.58 -4.75
CA ASP A 188 -3.70 12.39 -3.73
C ASP A 188 -3.91 10.88 -3.45
N VAL A 189 -3.91 10.06 -4.48
CA VAL A 189 -3.98 8.60 -4.35
C VAL A 189 -2.72 8.04 -3.68
N TRP A 190 -1.53 8.53 -4.04
CA TRP A 190 -0.29 8.12 -3.37
C TRP A 190 -0.28 8.54 -1.90
N LYS A 191 -0.83 9.69 -1.57
CA LYS A 191 -0.92 10.21 -0.21
C LYS A 191 -1.74 9.30 0.73
N GLU A 192 -2.86 8.74 0.23
CA GLU A 192 -3.63 7.74 0.99
C GLU A 192 -2.76 6.53 1.38
N TYR A 193 -2.00 6.02 0.41
CA TYR A 193 -1.02 4.95 0.65
C TYR A 193 0.10 5.39 1.60
N ALA A 194 0.61 6.61 1.44
CA ALA A 194 1.72 7.15 2.23
C ALA A 194 1.41 7.20 3.73
N TYR A 195 0.17 7.47 4.12
CA TYR A 195 -0.27 7.37 5.52
C TYR A 195 -0.23 5.93 6.03
N GLN A 196 -0.67 4.96 5.25
CA GLN A 196 -0.61 3.54 5.63
C GLN A 196 0.82 3.02 5.68
N ALA A 197 1.66 3.43 4.74
CA ALA A 197 3.08 3.08 4.67
C ALA A 197 3.94 3.85 5.70
N ASP A 198 3.31 4.73 6.48
CA ASP A 198 4.00 5.51 7.51
C ASP A 198 5.14 6.35 6.91
N ILE A 199 4.88 7.06 5.80
CA ILE A 199 5.86 7.98 5.19
C ILE A 199 6.19 9.10 6.17
N HIS A 200 7.47 9.54 6.16
CA HIS A 200 7.98 10.57 7.07
C HIS A 200 7.13 11.86 7.01
N PRO A 201 6.63 12.38 8.14
CA PRO A 201 5.70 13.51 8.15
C PRO A 201 6.23 14.77 7.44
N ALA A 202 7.55 15.03 7.50
CA ALA A 202 8.15 16.15 6.78
C ALA A 202 8.02 16.03 5.26
N ILE A 203 8.04 14.81 4.71
CA ILE A 203 7.85 14.58 3.27
C ILE A 203 6.40 14.85 2.89
N LEU A 204 5.44 14.35 3.68
CA LEU A 204 4.02 14.60 3.44
C LEU A 204 3.70 16.10 3.50
N ALA A 205 4.18 16.79 4.54
CA ALA A 205 3.99 18.21 4.72
C ALA A 205 4.61 19.03 3.57
N TYR A 206 5.82 18.67 3.14
CA TYR A 206 6.49 19.31 2.02
C TYR A 206 5.73 19.13 0.70
N LEU A 207 5.35 17.91 0.40
CA LEU A 207 4.67 17.59 -0.85
C LEU A 207 3.23 18.14 -0.89
N GLU A 208 2.60 18.37 0.25
CA GLU A 208 1.31 19.08 0.28
C GLU A 208 1.45 20.53 -0.17
N ILE A 209 2.55 21.20 0.20
CA ILE A 209 2.85 22.59 -0.22
C ILE A 209 3.38 22.62 -1.67
N ARG A 210 4.09 21.59 -2.09
CA ARG A 210 4.81 21.49 -3.38
C ARG A 210 4.40 20.25 -4.16
N ARG A 211 3.11 20.09 -4.46
CA ARG A 211 2.54 18.89 -5.12
C ARG A 211 3.24 18.55 -6.43
N ASP A 212 3.66 19.55 -7.20
CA ASP A 212 4.39 19.38 -8.47
C ASP A 212 5.76 18.68 -8.31
N TYR A 213 6.30 18.65 -7.12
CA TYR A 213 7.58 18.03 -6.82
C TYR A 213 7.47 16.56 -6.42
N PHE A 214 6.25 16.05 -6.28
CA PHE A 214 6.00 14.64 -6.02
C PHE A 214 6.54 13.73 -7.12
N TYR A 215 6.22 14.08 -8.38
CA TYR A 215 6.70 13.35 -9.54
C TYR A 215 7.11 14.34 -10.62
N ARG A 216 8.40 14.43 -10.83
CA ARG A 216 8.96 15.34 -11.84
C ARG A 216 10.13 14.70 -12.54
N MET A 217 10.15 14.79 -13.86
CA MET A 217 11.24 14.30 -14.68
C MET A 217 11.59 15.34 -15.74
N GLU A 218 12.85 15.76 -15.75
CA GLU A 218 13.36 16.76 -16.69
C GLU A 218 14.61 16.22 -17.40
N THR A 219 14.75 16.56 -18.67
CA THR A 219 15.99 16.29 -19.43
C THR A 219 16.84 17.54 -19.42
N THR A 220 18.03 17.46 -18.87
CA THR A 220 19.04 18.52 -18.84
C THR A 220 20.20 18.18 -19.76
N VAL A 221 21.14 19.11 -19.89
CA VAL A 221 22.39 18.89 -20.69
C VAL A 221 23.21 17.75 -20.08
N ASP A 222 23.21 17.60 -18.77
CA ASP A 222 23.96 16.61 -18.01
C ASP A 222 23.24 15.25 -17.87
N GLY A 223 22.00 15.16 -18.37
CA GLY A 223 21.20 13.93 -18.28
C GLY A 223 19.79 14.16 -17.76
N LYS A 224 19.11 13.07 -17.39
CA LYS A 224 17.77 13.13 -16.78
C LYS A 224 17.89 13.39 -15.29
N VAL A 225 17.15 14.38 -14.79
CA VAL A 225 16.97 14.66 -13.37
C VAL A 225 15.52 14.38 -12.98
N PHE A 226 15.31 13.76 -11.80
CA PHE A 226 13.98 13.30 -11.46
C PHE A 226 13.71 13.24 -9.95
N ALA A 227 12.45 13.35 -9.62
CA ALA A 227 11.85 12.97 -8.35
C ALA A 227 10.71 12.00 -8.64
N THR A 228 10.59 10.92 -7.87
CA THR A 228 9.58 9.87 -8.06
C THR A 228 9.00 9.43 -6.72
N ALA A 229 7.82 8.81 -6.72
CA ALA A 229 7.20 8.27 -5.53
C ALA A 229 8.13 7.30 -4.77
N ARG A 230 8.83 6.41 -5.50
CA ARG A 230 9.85 5.50 -4.92
C ARG A 230 10.97 6.27 -4.23
N GLY A 231 11.50 7.32 -4.87
CA GLY A 231 12.56 8.14 -4.27
C GLY A 231 12.14 8.77 -2.95
N TRP A 232 10.90 9.26 -2.85
CA TRP A 232 10.33 9.80 -1.62
C TRP A 232 10.12 8.74 -0.55
N GLU A 233 9.68 7.54 -0.92
CA GLU A 233 9.49 6.42 0.00
C GLU A 233 10.81 5.92 0.58
N ASP A 234 11.82 5.72 -0.28
CA ASP A 234 13.16 5.29 0.15
C ASP A 234 13.81 6.34 1.04
N LEU A 235 13.70 7.63 0.68
CA LEU A 235 14.17 8.73 1.51
C LEU A 235 13.46 8.76 2.87
N SER A 236 12.16 8.50 2.91
CA SER A 236 11.38 8.45 4.14
C SER A 236 11.93 7.41 5.13
N GLN A 237 12.17 6.19 4.66
CA GLN A 237 12.73 5.11 5.49
C GLN A 237 14.12 5.47 6.00
N PHE A 238 14.91 6.10 5.15
CA PHE A 238 16.25 6.55 5.50
C PHE A 238 16.24 7.65 6.55
N LEU A 239 15.41 8.69 6.39
CA LEU A 239 15.25 9.80 7.34
C LEU A 239 14.83 9.30 8.72
N LYS A 240 13.83 8.42 8.80
CA LYS A 240 13.39 7.82 10.07
C LYS A 240 14.51 7.06 10.79
N THR A 241 15.31 6.34 10.02
CA THR A 241 16.46 5.61 10.58
C THR A 241 17.54 6.57 11.04
N TYR A 242 17.83 7.62 10.27
CA TYR A 242 18.81 8.66 10.63
C TYR A 242 18.41 9.38 11.91
N GLU A 243 17.14 9.74 12.06
CA GLU A 243 16.63 10.40 13.26
C GLU A 243 16.78 9.51 14.51
N LYS A 244 16.45 8.20 14.39
CA LYS A 244 16.66 7.22 15.49
C LYS A 244 18.14 7.08 15.88
N LEU A 245 19.04 7.25 14.92
CA LEU A 245 20.51 7.23 15.16
C LEU A 245 21.07 8.60 15.58
N GLY A 246 20.23 9.63 15.74
CA GLY A 246 20.65 10.99 16.07
C GLY A 246 21.43 11.69 14.95
N LYS A 247 21.33 11.23 13.71
CA LYS A 247 22.01 11.79 12.54
C LYS A 247 21.09 12.77 11.82
N LYS A 248 21.68 13.72 11.09
CA LYS A 248 20.94 14.67 10.25
C LYS A 248 21.21 14.38 8.78
N ALA A 249 20.16 14.42 7.98
CA ALA A 249 20.28 14.36 6.53
C ALA A 249 20.48 15.78 5.98
N ASP A 250 21.53 15.95 5.23
CA ASP A 250 21.85 17.18 4.52
C ASP A 250 21.38 17.10 3.05
N ARG A 251 21.68 18.13 2.29
CA ARG A 251 21.32 18.22 0.87
C ARG A 251 21.90 17.09 0.03
N GLU A 252 23.13 16.67 0.31
CA GLU A 252 23.82 15.63 -0.46
C GLU A 252 23.14 14.25 -0.21
N VAL A 253 22.76 13.98 1.01
CA VAL A 253 21.99 12.78 1.39
C VAL A 253 20.63 12.77 0.68
N VAL A 254 19.88 13.87 0.71
CA VAL A 254 18.59 13.97 0.02
C VAL A 254 18.74 13.78 -1.49
N HIS A 255 19.79 14.35 -2.09
CA HIS A 255 20.02 14.25 -3.53
C HIS A 255 20.32 12.81 -4.00
N GLN A 256 20.82 11.93 -3.15
CA GLN A 256 21.03 10.52 -3.48
C GLN A 256 19.72 9.78 -3.76
N TYR A 257 18.60 10.23 -3.19
CA TYR A 257 17.27 9.66 -3.38
C TYR A 257 16.41 10.47 -4.36
N ILE A 258 16.48 11.79 -4.26
CA ILE A 258 15.76 12.73 -5.14
C ILE A 258 16.77 13.34 -6.12
N GLN A 259 16.95 12.68 -7.25
CA GLN A 259 17.97 13.04 -8.23
C GLN A 259 17.64 14.31 -9.05
N HIS A 260 16.74 15.13 -8.54
CA HIS A 260 16.45 16.46 -9.05
C HIS A 260 17.03 17.49 -8.08
N TRP A 261 18.20 18.04 -8.40
CA TRP A 261 19.01 18.87 -7.50
C TRP A 261 18.27 20.07 -6.90
N LYS A 262 17.36 20.73 -7.67
CA LYS A 262 16.55 21.84 -7.18
C LYS A 262 15.58 21.38 -6.11
N ILE A 263 14.89 20.27 -6.36
CA ILE A 263 13.93 19.69 -5.41
C ILE A 263 14.67 19.20 -4.16
N ALA A 264 15.80 18.51 -4.33
CA ALA A 264 16.61 18.02 -3.22
C ALA A 264 17.11 19.16 -2.32
N LYS A 265 17.56 20.26 -2.91
CA LYS A 265 17.98 21.46 -2.17
C LYS A 265 16.80 22.10 -1.44
N ASP A 266 15.66 22.26 -2.11
CA ASP A 266 14.48 22.88 -1.53
C ASP A 266 13.94 22.05 -0.36
N PHE A 267 13.83 20.73 -0.53
CA PHE A 267 13.41 19.82 0.54
C PHE A 267 14.41 19.78 1.71
N ALA A 268 15.71 19.78 1.46
CA ALA A 268 16.70 19.80 2.55
C ALA A 268 16.58 21.08 3.42
N ASN A 269 16.40 22.24 2.77
CA ASN A 269 16.13 23.49 3.49
C ASN A 269 14.81 23.42 4.30
N TYR A 270 13.76 22.85 3.68
CA TYR A 270 12.49 22.65 4.36
C TYR A 270 12.63 21.70 5.56
N LEU A 271 13.38 20.62 5.45
CA LEU A 271 13.62 19.67 6.53
C LEU A 271 14.31 20.32 7.74
N GLU A 272 15.27 21.23 7.52
CA GLU A 272 15.89 22.01 8.59
C GLU A 272 14.86 22.91 9.31
N LEU A 273 14.02 23.59 8.55
CA LEU A 273 12.92 24.41 9.09
C LEU A 273 11.90 23.57 9.84
N TYR A 274 11.55 22.41 9.30
CA TYR A 274 10.64 21.44 9.93
C TYR A 274 11.14 21.03 11.33
N HIS A 275 12.39 20.67 11.46
CA HIS A 275 12.98 20.33 12.77
C HIS A 275 13.01 21.51 13.73
N LYS A 276 13.28 22.73 13.22
CA LYS A 276 13.23 23.95 14.01
C LYS A 276 11.82 24.21 14.53
N TYR A 277 10.81 24.19 13.66
CA TYR A 277 9.41 24.40 14.03
C TYR A 277 8.91 23.35 15.03
N LYS A 278 9.26 22.07 14.81
CA LYS A 278 8.93 21.00 15.76
C LYS A 278 9.42 21.30 17.18
N LYS A 279 10.62 21.86 17.29
CA LYS A 279 11.20 22.27 18.58
C LYS A 279 10.57 23.54 19.13
N ASP A 280 10.39 24.55 18.28
CA ASP A 280 9.94 25.89 18.66
C ASP A 280 8.49 25.92 19.11
N TYR A 281 7.61 25.14 18.46
CA TYR A 281 6.17 25.09 18.76
C TYR A 281 5.77 24.05 19.80
N GLY A 282 6.64 23.09 20.14
CA GLY A 282 6.40 22.11 21.21
C GLY A 282 5.14 21.26 20.99
N LEU A 283 5.00 20.63 19.82
CA LEU A 283 3.81 19.89 19.39
C LEU A 283 3.29 18.85 20.38
N GLU A 284 4.19 18.17 21.11
CA GLU A 284 3.79 17.20 22.14
C GLU A 284 2.94 17.87 23.23
N LYS A 285 3.28 19.11 23.60
CA LYS A 285 2.50 19.87 24.57
C LYS A 285 1.15 20.34 24.02
N ILE A 286 1.10 20.67 22.71
CA ILE A 286 -0.15 21.08 22.07
C ILE A 286 -1.20 19.96 22.13
N ILE A 287 -0.81 18.72 21.84
CA ILE A 287 -1.74 17.57 21.93
C ILE A 287 -2.10 17.19 23.38
N GLU A 288 -1.31 17.65 24.35
CA GLU A 288 -1.62 17.56 25.79
C GLU A 288 -2.48 18.74 26.27
N GLY A 289 -2.89 19.65 25.38
CA GLY A 289 -3.69 20.85 25.70
C GLY A 289 -2.89 22.00 26.28
N VAL A 290 -1.56 21.97 26.21
CA VAL A 290 -0.67 22.98 26.82
C VAL A 290 0.02 23.82 25.77
N TYR A 291 -0.44 25.04 25.57
CA TYR A 291 0.19 26.02 24.70
C TYR A 291 0.04 27.46 25.24
N THR A 292 0.88 28.38 24.78
CA THR A 292 0.94 29.74 25.29
C THR A 292 0.33 30.75 24.29
N ARG A 293 -0.10 31.89 24.78
CA ARG A 293 -0.55 33.01 23.91
C ARG A 293 0.54 33.45 22.95
N ASP A 294 1.80 33.45 23.38
CA ASP A 294 2.94 33.79 22.54
C ASP A 294 3.07 32.81 21.35
N THR A 295 2.85 31.50 21.57
CA THR A 295 2.81 30.50 20.51
C THR A 295 1.72 30.81 19.48
N LEU A 296 0.50 31.19 19.94
CA LEU A 296 -0.62 31.49 19.06
C LEU A 296 -0.36 32.79 18.27
N GLU A 297 0.11 33.87 18.93
CA GLU A 297 0.43 35.14 18.27
C GLU A 297 1.52 34.98 17.23
N ARG A 298 2.60 34.25 17.57
CA ARG A 298 3.67 33.95 16.64
C ARG A 298 3.15 33.23 15.40
N LEU A 299 2.29 32.23 15.57
CA LEU A 299 1.75 31.44 14.47
C LEU A 299 0.79 32.24 13.58
N ARG A 300 -0.02 33.17 14.15
CA ARG A 300 -0.90 34.08 13.40
C ARG A 300 -0.16 34.97 12.42
N TYR A 301 1.06 35.38 12.78
CA TYR A 301 1.88 36.28 11.94
C TYR A 301 2.94 35.51 11.14
N ALA A 302 3.01 34.20 11.27
CA ALA A 302 3.95 33.33 10.54
C ALA A 302 3.62 33.28 9.04
N ALA A 303 4.64 33.01 8.22
CA ALA A 303 4.47 32.77 6.81
C ALA A 303 3.57 31.56 6.56
N PHE A 304 2.90 31.52 5.41
CA PHE A 304 2.01 30.43 5.01
C PHE A 304 2.67 29.04 5.15
N ASP A 305 3.89 28.90 4.62
CA ASP A 305 4.65 27.63 4.67
C ASP A 305 4.91 27.19 6.12
N GLU A 306 5.15 28.13 7.05
CA GLU A 306 5.35 27.83 8.48
C GLU A 306 4.03 27.36 9.13
N ARG A 307 2.92 28.07 8.90
CA ARG A 307 1.60 27.71 9.42
C ARG A 307 1.17 26.32 8.95
N PHE A 308 1.26 26.06 7.65
CA PHE A 308 0.95 24.74 7.08
C PHE A 308 1.87 23.64 7.59
N SER A 309 3.15 23.95 7.80
CA SER A 309 4.09 22.97 8.39
C SER A 309 3.66 22.55 9.80
N VAL A 310 3.24 23.51 10.64
CA VAL A 310 2.76 23.21 12.00
C VAL A 310 1.47 22.38 11.97
N VAL A 311 0.52 22.72 11.10
CA VAL A 311 -0.71 21.92 10.90
C VAL A 311 -0.38 20.49 10.49
N ASN A 312 0.48 20.31 9.49
CA ASN A 312 0.87 18.97 9.04
C ASN A 312 1.66 18.17 10.08
N MET A 313 2.47 18.84 10.91
CA MET A 313 3.13 18.19 12.05
C MET A 313 2.12 17.71 13.07
N LEU A 314 1.08 18.51 13.36
CA LEU A 314 0.01 18.13 14.28
C LEU A 314 -0.76 16.91 13.74
N ILE A 315 -1.11 16.93 12.46
CA ILE A 315 -1.73 15.80 11.76
C ILE A 315 -0.85 14.54 11.84
N GLY A 316 0.45 14.68 11.58
CA GLY A 316 1.41 13.56 11.67
C GLY A 316 1.48 12.97 13.08
N ARG A 317 1.41 13.81 14.10
CA ARG A 317 1.43 13.36 15.50
C ARG A 317 0.12 12.64 15.88
N LEU A 318 -1.03 13.20 15.52
CA LEU A 318 -2.32 12.55 15.68
C LEU A 318 -2.39 11.23 14.92
N GLY A 319 -1.86 11.19 13.69
CA GLY A 319 -1.75 9.97 12.91
C GLY A 319 -1.01 8.84 13.63
N SER A 320 0.03 9.18 14.40
CA SER A 320 0.74 8.23 15.25
C SER A 320 -0.13 7.72 16.40
N CYS A 321 -0.92 8.58 17.04
CA CYS A 321 -1.86 8.18 18.09
C CYS A 321 -2.97 7.26 17.54
N PHE A 322 -3.56 7.61 16.40
CA PHE A 322 -4.56 6.76 15.74
C PHE A 322 -4.02 5.39 15.33
N LYS A 323 -2.79 5.33 14.85
CA LYS A 323 -2.13 4.07 14.50
C LYS A 323 -1.86 3.21 15.73
N GLU A 324 -1.40 3.79 16.83
CA GLU A 324 -1.18 3.09 18.10
C GLU A 324 -2.48 2.49 18.62
N TYR A 325 -3.57 3.27 18.62
CA TYR A 325 -4.91 2.79 18.95
C TYR A 325 -5.34 1.64 18.05
N PHE A 326 -5.26 1.82 16.73
CA PHE A 326 -5.68 0.81 15.75
C PHE A 326 -4.98 -0.54 15.95
N LEU A 327 -3.66 -0.53 16.24
CA LEU A 327 -2.90 -1.76 16.50
C LEU A 327 -3.33 -2.43 17.80
N LYS A 328 -3.56 -1.64 18.86
CA LYS A 328 -4.00 -2.15 20.15
C LYS A 328 -5.42 -2.70 20.07
N ASP A 329 -6.32 -1.98 19.44
CA ASP A 329 -7.70 -2.43 19.25
C ASP A 329 -7.77 -3.74 18.46
N ARG A 330 -7.00 -3.83 17.39
CA ARG A 330 -6.90 -5.06 16.59
C ARG A 330 -6.35 -6.24 17.39
N LEU A 331 -5.32 -6.00 18.23
CA LEU A 331 -4.78 -7.01 19.15
C LEU A 331 -5.86 -7.52 20.12
N VAL A 332 -6.53 -6.61 20.81
CA VAL A 332 -7.56 -6.92 21.80
C VAL A 332 -8.74 -7.67 21.14
N THR A 333 -9.19 -7.20 19.98
CA THR A 333 -10.28 -7.82 19.24
C THR A 333 -9.94 -9.26 18.83
N MET A 334 -8.73 -9.50 18.31
CA MET A 334 -8.30 -10.85 17.92
C MET A 334 -8.18 -11.78 19.14
N ILE A 335 -7.59 -11.32 20.24
CA ILE A 335 -7.55 -12.12 21.49
C ILE A 335 -8.96 -12.45 21.95
N TYR A 336 -9.88 -11.48 21.93
CA TYR A 336 -11.27 -11.68 22.32
C TYR A 336 -11.97 -12.76 21.48
N GLU A 337 -11.75 -12.81 20.17
CA GLU A 337 -12.30 -13.86 19.31
C GLU A 337 -11.78 -15.26 19.70
N TYR A 338 -10.50 -15.40 20.01
CA TYR A 338 -9.94 -16.65 20.51
C TYR A 338 -10.46 -17.01 21.91
N LEU A 339 -10.69 -16.03 22.80
CA LEU A 339 -11.28 -16.29 24.10
C LEU A 339 -12.77 -16.71 24.04
N LYS A 340 -13.50 -16.30 22.99
CA LYS A 340 -14.85 -16.86 22.72
C LYS A 340 -14.79 -18.35 22.39
N LEU A 341 -13.82 -18.77 21.58
CA LEU A 341 -13.59 -20.19 21.28
C LEU A 341 -13.20 -20.95 22.55
N TYR A 342 -12.30 -20.39 23.36
CA TYR A 342 -11.92 -20.96 24.65
C TYR A 342 -13.13 -21.14 25.59
N LYS A 343 -14.01 -20.16 25.69
CA LYS A 343 -15.24 -20.24 26.49
C LYS A 343 -16.14 -21.41 26.07
N SER A 344 -16.15 -21.78 24.80
CA SER A 344 -17.03 -22.83 24.28
C SER A 344 -16.50 -24.25 24.54
N ASN A 345 -15.16 -24.44 24.58
CA ASN A 345 -14.54 -25.76 24.70
C ASN A 345 -13.75 -25.95 26.01
N LEU A 346 -13.39 -24.86 26.69
CA LEU A 346 -12.60 -24.81 27.93
C LEU A 346 -11.23 -25.53 27.82
N GLN A 347 -10.66 -25.59 26.62
CA GLN A 347 -9.36 -26.21 26.31
C GLN A 347 -8.44 -25.17 25.68
N MET A 348 -7.60 -24.53 26.48
CA MET A 348 -6.73 -23.45 26.03
C MET A 348 -5.63 -23.91 25.09
N ASP A 349 -5.12 -25.12 25.28
CA ASP A 349 -4.16 -25.79 24.41
C ASP A 349 -4.66 -25.91 22.97
N LEU A 350 -5.94 -26.25 22.77
CA LEU A 350 -6.55 -26.31 21.44
C LEU A 350 -6.63 -24.93 20.79
N VAL A 351 -6.95 -23.89 21.56
CA VAL A 351 -7.05 -22.51 21.06
C VAL A 351 -5.69 -22.00 20.65
N VAL A 352 -4.64 -22.27 21.45
CA VAL A 352 -3.26 -21.90 21.10
C VAL A 352 -2.79 -22.67 19.83
N CYS A 353 -3.12 -23.95 19.74
CA CYS A 353 -2.80 -24.77 18.56
C CYS A 353 -3.48 -24.19 17.31
N GLU A 354 -4.77 -23.89 17.37
CA GLU A 354 -5.52 -23.28 16.25
C GLU A 354 -4.94 -21.93 15.84
N ALA A 355 -4.63 -21.06 16.82
CA ALA A 355 -4.01 -19.77 16.53
C ALA A 355 -2.64 -19.91 15.83
N ARG A 356 -1.83 -20.87 16.29
CA ARG A 356 -0.53 -21.18 15.69
C ARG A 356 -0.67 -21.73 14.28
N GLU A 357 -1.57 -22.68 14.06
CA GLU A 357 -1.83 -23.26 12.73
C GLU A 357 -2.31 -22.19 11.74
N GLN A 358 -3.21 -21.29 12.16
CA GLN A 358 -3.67 -20.18 11.33
C GLN A 358 -2.53 -19.21 11.01
N TYR A 359 -1.69 -18.88 11.99
CA TYR A 359 -0.53 -18.01 11.79
C TYR A 359 0.45 -18.62 10.79
N GLU A 360 0.85 -19.90 11.00
CA GLU A 360 1.78 -20.62 10.12
C GLU A 360 1.23 -20.77 8.70
N LYS A 361 -0.07 -21.08 8.57
CA LYS A 361 -0.75 -21.17 7.28
C LYS A 361 -0.67 -19.84 6.52
N LEU A 362 -1.11 -18.73 7.14
CA LEU A 362 -1.09 -17.41 6.49
C LEU A 362 0.32 -16.94 6.17
N ARG A 363 1.31 -17.31 7.01
CA ARG A 363 2.72 -17.02 6.77
C ARG A 363 3.25 -17.80 5.57
N LYS A 364 2.95 -19.11 5.50
CA LYS A 364 3.32 -19.96 4.37
C LYS A 364 2.69 -19.50 3.06
N GLU A 365 1.43 -19.09 3.10
CA GLU A 365 0.69 -18.57 1.95
C GLU A 365 1.09 -17.12 1.58
N GLU A 366 1.98 -16.45 2.34
CA GLU A 366 2.41 -15.05 2.18
C GLU A 366 1.25 -14.04 2.16
N GLN A 367 0.15 -14.35 2.85
CA GLN A 367 -1.07 -13.55 2.86
C GLN A 367 -1.07 -12.40 3.89
N MET A 368 0.00 -12.26 4.67
CA MET A 368 0.10 -11.24 5.72
C MET A 368 0.94 -10.04 5.28
N THR A 369 0.53 -8.85 5.70
CA THR A 369 1.43 -7.69 5.72
C THR A 369 2.38 -7.79 6.91
N LYS A 370 3.50 -7.06 6.91
CA LYS A 370 4.41 -6.99 8.06
C LYS A 370 3.70 -6.57 9.36
N GLN A 371 2.72 -5.69 9.23
CA GLN A 371 1.91 -5.23 10.35
C GLN A 371 0.96 -6.31 10.86
N ASP A 372 0.29 -7.05 9.95
CA ASP A 372 -0.54 -8.21 10.29
C ASP A 372 0.27 -9.30 10.99
N GLU A 373 1.45 -9.61 10.46
CA GLU A 373 2.35 -10.61 11.04
C GLU A 373 2.74 -10.23 12.47
N HIS A 374 3.07 -8.95 12.69
CA HIS A 374 3.44 -8.45 14.02
C HIS A 374 2.28 -8.58 15.03
N VAL A 375 1.06 -8.14 14.66
CA VAL A 375 -0.11 -8.24 15.54
C VAL A 375 -0.45 -9.70 15.84
N ARG A 376 -0.48 -10.59 14.83
CA ARG A 376 -0.78 -12.01 15.01
C ARG A 376 0.24 -12.72 15.88
N LYS A 377 1.52 -12.36 15.75
CA LYS A 377 2.57 -12.87 16.63
C LYS A 377 2.32 -12.44 18.08
N GLN A 378 1.99 -11.17 18.31
CA GLN A 378 1.65 -10.70 19.65
C GLN A 378 0.41 -11.40 20.22
N VAL A 379 -0.61 -11.68 19.39
CA VAL A 379 -1.79 -12.47 19.80
C VAL A 379 -1.36 -13.86 20.26
N LEU A 380 -0.53 -14.55 19.47
CA LEU A 380 -0.04 -15.88 19.81
C LEU A 380 0.77 -15.87 21.10
N ASP A 381 1.71 -14.94 21.26
CA ASP A 381 2.52 -14.77 22.47
C ASP A 381 1.65 -14.54 23.71
N LYS A 382 0.56 -13.78 23.58
CA LYS A 382 -0.43 -13.55 24.68
C LYS A 382 -1.24 -14.81 25.00
N LEU A 383 -1.73 -15.52 23.99
CA LEU A 383 -2.49 -16.76 24.21
C LEU A 383 -1.61 -17.84 24.85
N GLU A 384 -0.35 -17.97 24.45
CA GLU A 384 0.64 -18.86 25.09
C GLU A 384 0.91 -18.46 26.55
N SER A 385 0.98 -17.14 26.84
CA SER A 385 1.14 -16.66 28.21
C SER A 385 -0.08 -17.00 29.09
N TYR A 386 -1.29 -16.95 28.54
CA TYR A 386 -2.52 -17.34 29.25
C TYR A 386 -2.58 -18.85 29.52
N GLU A 387 -2.16 -19.67 28.56
CA GLU A 387 -2.03 -21.11 28.76
C GLU A 387 -1.01 -21.45 29.86
N GLN A 388 0.14 -20.78 29.84
CA GLN A 388 1.18 -20.95 30.86
C GLN A 388 0.68 -20.54 32.26
N LEU A 389 -0.01 -19.40 32.36
CA LEU A 389 -0.61 -18.92 33.60
C LEU A 389 -1.56 -19.94 34.21
N ALA A 390 -2.48 -20.52 33.40
CA ALA A 390 -3.42 -21.51 33.87
C ALA A 390 -2.71 -22.79 34.39
N LYS A 391 -1.61 -23.20 33.71
CA LYS A 391 -0.78 -24.35 34.12
C LYS A 391 -0.02 -24.06 35.43
N GLU A 392 0.55 -22.88 35.60
CA GLU A 392 1.30 -22.46 36.80
C GLU A 392 0.39 -22.35 38.04
N GLU A 393 -0.82 -21.82 37.86
CA GLU A 393 -1.81 -21.70 38.90
C GLU A 393 -2.62 -23.02 39.11
N HIS A 394 -2.36 -24.07 38.35
CA HIS A 394 -3.06 -25.36 38.38
C HIS A 394 -4.58 -25.23 38.23
N LEU A 395 -5.02 -24.31 37.37
CA LEU A 395 -6.42 -24.05 37.10
C LEU A 395 -6.88 -24.79 35.84
N GLU A 396 -8.10 -25.36 35.90
CA GLU A 396 -8.72 -26.04 34.77
C GLU A 396 -10.19 -25.57 34.59
N GLY A 397 -10.69 -25.77 33.36
CA GLY A 397 -12.10 -25.52 33.05
C GLY A 397 -12.52 -24.08 33.29
N GLU A 398 -13.62 -23.90 33.96
CA GLU A 398 -14.26 -22.58 34.18
C GLU A 398 -13.44 -21.67 35.11
N ALA A 399 -12.68 -22.23 36.06
CA ALA A 399 -11.81 -21.47 36.95
C ALA A 399 -10.62 -20.85 36.17
N ALA A 400 -10.04 -21.59 35.25
CA ALA A 400 -8.99 -21.09 34.37
C ALA A 400 -9.55 -19.99 33.44
N PHE A 401 -10.77 -20.18 32.91
CA PHE A 401 -11.39 -19.18 32.03
C PHE A 401 -11.61 -17.84 32.76
N GLU A 402 -12.20 -17.85 33.99
CA GLU A 402 -12.43 -16.62 34.74
C GLU A 402 -11.11 -15.93 35.12
N ARG A 403 -10.06 -16.68 35.43
CA ARG A 403 -8.71 -16.11 35.68
C ARG A 403 -8.11 -15.45 34.46
N ILE A 404 -8.16 -16.11 33.29
CA ILE A 404 -7.66 -15.58 32.02
C ILE A 404 -8.47 -14.34 31.62
N LYS A 405 -9.79 -14.35 31.80
CA LYS A 405 -10.65 -13.21 31.53
C LYS A 405 -10.28 -12.00 32.40
N GLU A 406 -9.94 -12.20 33.69
CA GLU A 406 -9.44 -11.14 34.57
C GLU A 406 -8.15 -10.53 34.02
N VAL A 407 -7.18 -11.36 33.62
CA VAL A 407 -5.90 -10.88 33.06
C VAL A 407 -6.12 -10.18 31.71
N PHE A 408 -7.00 -10.71 30.86
CA PHE A 408 -7.39 -10.06 29.60
C PHE A 408 -8.03 -8.69 29.83
N GLY A 409 -8.72 -8.51 30.97
CA GLY A 409 -9.25 -7.21 31.38
C GLY A 409 -8.21 -6.09 31.42
N ASN A 410 -6.94 -6.40 31.70
CA ASN A 410 -5.85 -5.41 31.64
C ASN A 410 -5.59 -4.93 30.19
N GLU A 411 -5.65 -5.82 29.21
CA GLU A 411 -5.49 -5.46 27.79
C GLU A 411 -6.63 -4.56 27.31
N VAL A 412 -7.85 -4.82 27.81
CA VAL A 412 -9.02 -3.99 27.53
C VAL A 412 -8.87 -2.62 28.18
N ALA A 413 -8.44 -2.56 29.47
CA ALA A 413 -8.21 -1.30 30.16
C ALA A 413 -7.13 -0.44 29.49
N GLU A 414 -6.03 -1.04 29.03
CA GLU A 414 -5.00 -0.34 28.28
C GLU A 414 -5.53 0.23 26.95
N ARG A 415 -6.43 -0.51 26.26
CA ARG A 415 -7.09 -0.01 25.05
C ARG A 415 -8.00 1.17 25.37
N GLU A 416 -8.79 1.11 26.44
CA GLU A 416 -9.67 2.20 26.87
C GLU A 416 -8.88 3.46 27.23
N GLU A 417 -7.79 3.33 28.00
CA GLU A 417 -6.88 4.45 28.32
C GLU A 417 -6.31 5.08 27.06
N LEU A 418 -5.89 4.25 26.09
CA LEU A 418 -5.36 4.71 24.81
C LEU A 418 -6.43 5.42 23.97
N THR A 419 -7.68 4.95 24.04
CA THR A 419 -8.83 5.60 23.39
C THR A 419 -9.07 7.00 23.95
N GLU A 420 -9.15 7.12 25.28
CA GLU A 420 -9.36 8.40 25.98
C GLU A 420 -8.21 9.37 25.68
N ARG A 421 -6.96 8.91 25.74
CA ARG A 421 -5.79 9.71 25.41
C ARG A 421 -5.82 10.21 23.96
N THR A 422 -6.20 9.36 23.03
CA THR A 422 -6.23 9.69 21.60
C THR A 422 -7.39 10.66 21.30
N LEU A 423 -8.53 10.50 21.93
CA LEU A 423 -9.68 11.39 21.82
C LEU A 423 -9.32 12.78 22.38
N SER A 424 -8.77 12.83 23.59
CA SER A 424 -8.33 14.10 24.22
C SER A 424 -7.25 14.80 23.35
N ALA A 425 -6.32 14.06 22.78
CA ALA A 425 -5.31 14.64 21.87
C ALA A 425 -5.96 15.26 20.61
N LEU A 426 -7.00 14.62 20.07
CA LEU A 426 -7.75 15.14 18.94
C LEU A 426 -8.54 16.41 19.30
N GLU A 427 -9.21 16.41 20.46
CA GLU A 427 -9.97 17.58 20.97
C GLU A 427 -9.03 18.78 21.21
N HIS A 428 -7.90 18.57 21.87
CA HIS A 428 -6.90 19.62 22.11
C HIS A 428 -6.31 20.15 20.78
N ALA A 429 -6.14 19.26 19.78
CA ALA A 429 -5.71 19.70 18.47
C ALA A 429 -6.75 20.61 17.80
N PHE A 430 -8.05 20.29 17.90
CA PHE A 430 -9.11 21.17 17.41
C PHE A 430 -9.14 22.50 18.17
N GLU A 431 -9.00 22.51 19.51
CA GLU A 431 -8.91 23.73 20.31
C GLU A 431 -7.76 24.62 19.89
N PHE A 432 -6.58 24.02 19.73
CA PHE A 432 -5.42 24.75 19.23
C PHE A 432 -5.67 25.34 17.83
N MET A 433 -6.26 24.58 16.93
CA MET A 433 -6.58 25.03 15.56
C MET A 433 -7.61 26.18 15.58
N GLU A 434 -8.63 26.10 16.44
CA GLU A 434 -9.61 27.18 16.63
C GLU A 434 -8.95 28.45 17.16
N ASP A 435 -8.13 28.33 18.20
CA ASP A 435 -7.44 29.46 18.84
C ASP A 435 -6.38 30.09 17.92
N ALA A 436 -5.66 29.31 17.15
CA ALA A 436 -4.59 29.80 16.28
C ALA A 436 -5.12 30.40 14.98
N PHE A 437 -6.05 29.71 14.33
CA PHE A 437 -6.44 29.99 12.94
C PHE A 437 -7.93 30.30 12.77
N GLY A 438 -8.77 29.89 13.72
CA GLY A 438 -10.23 30.04 13.59
C GLY A 438 -10.76 29.27 12.38
N ASP A 439 -11.70 29.87 11.69
CA ASP A 439 -12.35 29.32 10.49
C ASP A 439 -11.55 29.74 9.24
N SER A 440 -10.50 29.03 8.96
CA SER A 440 -9.50 29.34 7.94
C SER A 440 -9.18 28.16 7.03
N GLN A 441 -8.37 28.40 6.00
CA GLN A 441 -7.89 27.37 5.09
C GLN A 441 -7.07 26.30 5.83
N GLU A 442 -6.37 26.66 6.90
CA GLU A 442 -5.63 25.75 7.75
C GLU A 442 -6.57 24.74 8.44
N MET A 443 -7.73 25.19 8.94
CA MET A 443 -8.74 24.29 9.52
C MET A 443 -9.35 23.38 8.46
N VAL A 444 -9.66 23.89 7.27
CA VAL A 444 -10.13 23.08 6.13
C VAL A 444 -9.12 21.99 5.77
N SER A 445 -7.84 22.35 5.69
CA SER A 445 -6.77 21.38 5.43
C SER A 445 -6.68 20.34 6.53
N PHE A 446 -6.73 20.74 7.80
CA PHE A 446 -6.67 19.85 8.95
C PHE A 446 -7.79 18.79 8.91
N VAL A 447 -9.03 19.20 8.69
CA VAL A 447 -10.19 18.28 8.62
C VAL A 447 -10.11 17.38 7.37
N THR A 448 -9.69 17.94 6.24
CA THR A 448 -9.50 17.16 5.00
C THR A 448 -8.45 16.06 5.20
N GLU A 449 -7.36 16.34 5.89
CA GLU A 449 -6.32 15.36 6.19
C GLU A 449 -6.81 14.27 7.13
N LEU A 450 -7.62 14.60 8.13
CA LEU A 450 -8.27 13.60 9.00
C LEU A 450 -9.17 12.67 8.19
N ASN A 451 -9.82 13.16 7.13
CA ASN A 451 -10.66 12.37 6.22
C ASN A 451 -9.85 11.52 5.23
N THR A 452 -8.58 11.82 5.03
CA THR A 452 -7.69 11.09 4.10
C THR A 452 -6.88 10.01 4.83
N ASN A 453 -6.57 10.22 6.10
CA ASN A 453 -5.75 9.29 6.88
C ASN A 453 -6.56 8.04 7.27
N TYR A 454 -6.10 6.88 6.83
CA TYR A 454 -6.75 5.59 7.11
C TYR A 454 -7.00 5.33 8.60
N TYR A 455 -6.00 5.56 9.44
CA TYR A 455 -6.11 5.30 10.89
C TYR A 455 -7.05 6.28 11.58
N SER A 456 -7.08 7.54 11.13
CA SER A 456 -8.04 8.54 11.60
C SER A 456 -9.48 8.11 11.30
N ILE A 457 -9.74 7.67 10.05
CA ILE A 457 -11.08 7.20 9.64
C ILE A 457 -11.52 6.01 10.47
N GLN A 458 -10.63 5.03 10.75
CA GLN A 458 -10.99 3.88 11.58
C GLN A 458 -11.31 4.32 13.02
N PHE A 459 -10.48 5.20 13.60
CA PHE A 459 -10.74 5.73 14.94
C PHE A 459 -12.08 6.47 15.04
N LEU A 460 -12.35 7.37 14.11
CA LEU A 460 -13.55 8.22 14.08
C LEU A 460 -14.85 7.47 13.73
N LYS A 461 -14.77 6.24 13.21
CA LYS A 461 -15.94 5.37 13.02
C LYS A 461 -16.46 4.78 14.33
N GLU A 462 -15.59 4.62 15.30
CA GLU A 462 -15.88 3.93 16.57
C GLU A 462 -15.94 4.89 17.75
N ASN A 463 -15.36 6.10 17.60
CA ASN A 463 -15.24 7.08 18.67
C ASN A 463 -15.78 8.44 18.20
N ASP A 464 -16.77 8.95 18.90
CA ASP A 464 -17.40 10.23 18.58
C ASP A 464 -16.51 11.40 18.99
N CYS A 465 -16.37 12.38 18.09
CA CYS A 465 -15.73 13.68 18.35
C CYS A 465 -16.59 14.80 17.79
N ASP A 466 -17.27 15.54 18.65
CA ASP A 466 -18.24 16.58 18.28
C ASP A 466 -17.63 17.66 17.37
N LYS A 467 -16.41 18.12 17.69
CA LYS A 467 -15.70 19.13 16.89
C LYS A 467 -15.40 18.63 15.48
N TYR A 468 -14.96 17.38 15.36
CA TYR A 468 -14.73 16.80 14.03
C TYR A 468 -16.01 16.78 13.20
N TYR A 469 -17.13 16.31 13.75
CA TYR A 469 -18.40 16.26 13.01
C TYR A 469 -18.91 17.66 12.63
N GLN A 470 -18.73 18.64 13.50
CA GLN A 470 -19.11 20.03 13.22
C GLN A 470 -18.37 20.57 12.00
N TYR A 471 -17.02 20.46 11.98
CA TYR A 471 -16.20 20.97 10.88
C TYR A 471 -16.31 20.15 9.62
N ASN A 472 -16.42 18.81 9.73
CA ASN A 472 -16.60 17.94 8.58
C ASN A 472 -17.95 18.20 7.87
N LYS A 473 -19.02 18.41 8.62
CA LYS A 473 -20.33 18.77 8.08
C LYS A 473 -20.27 20.09 7.31
N LYS A 474 -19.61 21.10 7.86
CA LYS A 474 -19.39 22.39 7.20
C LYS A 474 -18.63 22.22 5.88
N LEU A 475 -17.53 21.48 5.89
CA LEU A 475 -16.71 21.18 4.71
C LEU A 475 -17.52 20.48 3.59
N LEU A 476 -18.42 19.57 3.94
CA LEU A 476 -19.29 18.90 2.98
C LEU A 476 -20.32 19.86 2.36
N PHE A 477 -20.88 20.78 3.13
CA PHE A 477 -21.79 21.79 2.63
C PHE A 477 -21.09 22.77 1.68
N ASP A 478 -19.90 23.23 2.04
CA ASP A 478 -19.12 24.16 1.22
C ASP A 478 -18.74 23.50 -0.12
N LYS A 479 -18.31 22.25 -0.13
CA LYS A 479 -18.03 21.48 -1.36
C LYS A 479 -19.27 21.29 -2.24
N GLN A 480 -20.41 20.96 -1.66
CA GLN A 480 -21.65 20.83 -2.42
C GLN A 480 -22.09 22.17 -3.04
N GLN A 481 -21.91 23.28 -2.36
CA GLN A 481 -22.17 24.60 -2.92
C GLN A 481 -21.23 24.95 -4.08
N GLU A 482 -19.93 24.64 -3.95
CA GLU A 482 -18.95 24.85 -5.02
C GLU A 482 -19.25 23.99 -6.25
N GLU A 483 -19.62 22.71 -6.06
CA GLU A 483 -20.02 21.81 -7.15
C GLU A 483 -21.26 22.35 -7.89
N ILE A 484 -22.31 22.76 -7.17
CA ILE A 484 -23.54 23.32 -7.75
C ILE A 484 -23.22 24.64 -8.49
N LEU A 485 -22.38 25.50 -7.94
CA LEU A 485 -21.98 26.76 -8.60
C LEU A 485 -21.15 26.49 -9.86
N SER A 486 -20.28 25.48 -9.84
CA SER A 486 -19.49 25.05 -10.99
C SER A 486 -20.38 24.51 -12.11
N GLU A 487 -21.35 23.65 -11.78
CA GLU A 487 -22.34 23.13 -12.75
C GLU A 487 -23.21 24.26 -13.33
N LEU A 488 -23.63 25.21 -12.52
CA LEU A 488 -24.39 26.40 -13.00
C LEU A 488 -23.56 27.25 -13.96
N ASN A 489 -22.28 27.49 -13.68
CA ASN A 489 -21.38 28.23 -14.55
C ASN A 489 -21.12 27.50 -15.88
N GLU A 490 -21.00 26.18 -15.88
CA GLU A 490 -20.88 25.37 -17.10
C GLU A 490 -22.14 25.49 -17.96
N VAL A 491 -23.34 25.38 -17.36
CA VAL A 491 -24.61 25.54 -18.06
C VAL A 491 -24.77 26.96 -18.62
N GLU A 492 -24.36 28.01 -17.90
CA GLU A 492 -24.37 29.38 -18.42
C GLU A 492 -23.41 29.58 -19.60
N GLN A 493 -22.24 28.97 -19.56
CA GLN A 493 -21.27 29.01 -20.68
C GLN A 493 -21.81 28.28 -21.92
N ASP A 494 -22.43 27.13 -21.73
CA ASP A 494 -23.07 26.37 -22.82
C ASP A 494 -24.23 27.11 -23.44
N LEU A 495 -25.10 27.77 -22.63
CA LEU A 495 -26.17 28.61 -23.10
C LEU A 495 -25.65 29.83 -23.88
N ASN A 496 -24.60 30.48 -23.42
CA ASN A 496 -23.98 31.62 -24.10
C ASN A 496 -23.27 31.22 -25.41
N THR A 497 -22.83 29.95 -25.51
CA THR A 497 -22.24 29.40 -26.74
C THR A 497 -23.30 28.97 -27.75
N ALA A 498 -24.45 28.54 -27.27
CA ALA A 498 -25.59 28.17 -28.13
C ALA A 498 -26.39 29.37 -28.69
N ILE A 499 -26.24 30.55 -28.10
CA ILE A 499 -26.92 31.80 -28.52
C ILE A 499 -26.06 32.62 -29.51
N LYS A 500 -24.80 32.28 -29.71
CA LYS A 500 -23.90 32.83 -30.73
C LYS A 500 -23.91 31.95 -31.98
#